data_1c5d46d7a440aa9308a3e166a9dad4e4
#
_entry.id   1c5d46d7a440aa9308a3e166a9dad4e4
#
_cell.length_a   1.000
_cell.length_b   1.000
_cell.length_c   1.000
_cell.angle_alpha   90.00
_cell.angle_beta   90.00
_cell.angle_gamma   90.00
#
_symmetry.space_group_name_H-M   'P 1'
#
loop_
_entity.id
_entity.type
_entity.pdbx_description
1 polymer ?
#
loop_
_entity_poly.entity_id
_entity_poly.type
_entity_poly.pdbx_seq_one_letter_code
_entity_poly.pdbx_strand_id
1 'polypeptide(L)'
;MLHRSSFRRLLTAAALASAAIAFPAAAENSKGFKLSDPTGDDKGPGTYTYPTDAVYKPGSFDITDFEVVPGANQTEFRVTVRTRIEDPWDSPAWGGNGFSVQMAFIHIDTDHKKASGVQDGLPGTNVRFSEDEAWDRVVIISPQGATRVNSEVGLKAAQWKDKIIVPKVTRAQGKTLIAVVDNAQLGGPPQTTWGYQVLMQSNEGFPDKKDLLTRKVNEFEGQHRFGGGSDYDNDPHVMDILVPPDGDPAKKQYEILSKYKKDTKEP
;
A
#
# COMPACT_ATOMS: atom_id res chain seq x y z
N MET A 1 -35.46 88.76 -14.39
CA MET A 1 -34.07 88.29 -14.59
C MET A 1 -33.98 86.88 -13.98
N LEU A 2 -33.99 85.89 -14.82
CA LEU A 2 -34.02 84.47 -14.42
C LEU A 2 -32.62 83.89 -14.54
N HIS A 3 -32.04 83.44 -13.43
CA HIS A 3 -30.77 82.71 -13.40
C HIS A 3 -31.06 81.21 -13.52
N ARG A 4 -30.63 80.61 -14.63
CA ARG A 4 -30.64 79.14 -14.80
C ARG A 4 -29.35 78.60 -14.23
N SER A 5 -29.42 77.76 -13.18
CA SER A 5 -28.32 76.92 -12.69
C SER A 5 -28.32 75.55 -13.36
N SER A 6 -27.25 75.26 -14.08
CA SER A 6 -27.05 73.98 -14.76
C SER A 6 -26.49 72.96 -13.75
N PHE A 7 -27.28 71.98 -13.44
CA PHE A 7 -26.78 70.75 -12.71
C PHE A 7 -26.06 69.81 -13.67
N ARG A 8 -24.76 69.72 -13.54
CA ARG A 8 -24.00 68.66 -14.16
C ARG A 8 -24.10 67.36 -13.28
N ARG A 9 -24.73 66.34 -13.82
CA ARG A 9 -24.73 65.02 -13.24
C ARG A 9 -23.40 64.37 -13.57
N LEU A 10 -22.56 64.02 -12.53
CA LEU A 10 -21.44 63.12 -12.65
C LEU A 10 -21.99 61.69 -12.67
N LEU A 11 -21.81 60.99 -13.77
CA LEU A 11 -21.98 59.55 -13.86
C LEU A 11 -20.68 58.90 -13.40
N THR A 12 -20.66 58.35 -12.20
CA THR A 12 -19.60 57.45 -11.71
C THR A 12 -19.85 56.08 -12.31
N ALA A 13 -19.02 55.69 -13.27
CA ALA A 13 -18.99 54.34 -13.78
C ALA A 13 -18.31 53.41 -12.73
N ALA A 14 -19.09 52.53 -12.12
CA ALA A 14 -18.53 51.44 -11.27
C ALA A 14 -17.99 50.34 -12.19
N ALA A 15 -16.68 50.19 -12.23
CA ALA A 15 -16.04 49.07 -12.89
C ALA A 15 -16.23 47.81 -12.02
N LEU A 16 -17.07 46.90 -12.48
CA LEU A 16 -17.11 45.52 -11.93
C LEU A 16 -15.83 44.80 -12.33
N ALA A 17 -14.93 44.62 -11.37
CA ALA A 17 -13.80 43.71 -11.51
C ALA A 17 -14.36 42.28 -11.45
N SER A 18 -14.49 41.62 -12.59
CA SER A 18 -14.77 40.17 -12.66
C SER A 18 -13.53 39.42 -12.18
N ALA A 19 -13.57 38.93 -10.93
CA ALA A 19 -12.59 37.94 -10.46
C ALA A 19 -12.82 36.67 -11.26
N ALA A 20 -11.94 36.38 -12.21
CA ALA A 20 -11.87 35.07 -12.86
C ALA A 20 -11.46 34.05 -11.80
N ILE A 21 -12.40 33.24 -11.34
CA ILE A 21 -12.10 32.05 -10.56
C ILE A 21 -11.43 31.09 -11.54
N ALA A 22 -10.10 30.96 -11.47
CA ALA A 22 -9.37 29.93 -12.16
C ALA A 22 -9.80 28.57 -11.53
N PHE A 23 -10.64 27.84 -12.24
CA PHE A 23 -10.84 26.44 -11.95
C PHE A 23 -9.50 25.74 -12.22
N PRO A 24 -9.01 24.89 -11.28
CA PRO A 24 -7.84 24.10 -11.58
C PRO A 24 -8.13 23.30 -12.84
N ALA A 25 -7.18 23.31 -13.77
CA ALA A 25 -7.26 22.50 -14.99
C ALA A 25 -7.69 21.09 -14.60
N ALA A 26 -8.72 20.56 -15.29
CA ALA A 26 -9.17 19.20 -15.10
C ALA A 26 -7.92 18.31 -15.20
N ALA A 27 -7.64 17.53 -14.14
CA ALA A 27 -6.55 16.59 -14.13
C ALA A 27 -6.65 15.75 -15.40
N GLU A 28 -5.61 15.76 -16.23
CA GLU A 28 -5.49 14.82 -17.34
C GLU A 28 -5.81 13.45 -16.76
N ASN A 29 -6.74 12.71 -17.38
CA ASN A 29 -7.15 11.39 -16.93
C ASN A 29 -5.89 10.55 -16.78
N SER A 30 -5.45 10.33 -15.54
CA SER A 30 -4.31 9.47 -15.27
C SER A 30 -4.65 8.10 -15.87
N LYS A 31 -3.83 7.64 -16.81
CA LYS A 31 -4.04 6.33 -17.44
C LYS A 31 -3.74 5.26 -16.40
N GLY A 32 -4.65 4.30 -16.24
CA GLY A 32 -4.37 3.11 -15.48
C GLY A 32 -3.18 2.36 -16.09
N PHE A 33 -2.50 1.60 -15.26
CA PHE A 33 -1.39 0.74 -15.70
C PHE A 33 -1.41 -0.58 -14.95
N LYS A 34 -0.73 -1.55 -15.53
CA LYS A 34 -0.57 -2.88 -14.96
C LYS A 34 0.89 -3.28 -15.05
N LEU A 35 1.41 -3.82 -13.96
CA LEU A 35 2.73 -4.43 -13.84
C LEU A 35 2.53 -5.92 -13.58
N SER A 36 3.28 -6.76 -14.28
CA SER A 36 3.27 -8.20 -14.06
C SER A 36 4.47 -8.60 -13.20
N ASP A 37 4.27 -9.60 -12.39
CA ASP A 37 5.26 -10.22 -11.55
C ASP A 37 5.48 -11.68 -11.95
N PRO A 38 6.66 -12.28 -11.75
CA PRO A 38 6.88 -13.68 -11.99
C PRO A 38 6.04 -14.56 -11.06
N THR A 39 6.01 -15.85 -11.33
CA THR A 39 5.26 -16.80 -10.52
C THR A 39 6.18 -17.84 -9.90
N GLY A 40 5.90 -18.22 -8.64
CA GLY A 40 6.60 -19.26 -7.93
C GLY A 40 7.79 -18.78 -7.09
N ASP A 41 7.90 -17.49 -6.89
CA ASP A 41 8.93 -16.84 -6.07
C ASP A 41 8.45 -16.37 -4.69
N ASP A 42 7.23 -16.71 -4.31
CA ASP A 42 6.60 -16.47 -3.01
C ASP A 42 7.29 -17.21 -1.83
N LYS A 43 8.62 -17.12 -1.79
CA LYS A 43 9.52 -17.78 -0.83
C LYS A 43 10.43 -16.80 -0.08
N GLY A 44 10.03 -15.53 -0.03
CA GLY A 44 10.82 -14.48 0.59
C GLY A 44 12.23 -14.37 0.00
N PRO A 45 13.30 -14.51 0.80
CA PRO A 45 14.67 -14.53 0.31
C PRO A 45 15.07 -15.88 -0.37
N GLY A 46 14.10 -16.72 -0.71
CA GLY A 46 14.30 -17.99 -1.43
C GLY A 46 14.20 -19.26 -0.56
N THR A 47 14.08 -19.11 0.75
CA THR A 47 14.12 -20.23 1.70
C THR A 47 12.79 -20.48 2.41
N TYR A 48 11.83 -19.56 2.31
CA TYR A 48 10.61 -19.65 3.12
C TYR A 48 9.69 -20.79 2.69
N THR A 49 9.09 -21.41 3.71
CA THR A 49 8.11 -22.47 3.58
C THR A 49 6.78 -22.05 4.16
N TYR A 50 5.71 -22.48 3.53
CA TYR A 50 4.35 -22.20 3.97
C TYR A 50 4.01 -22.94 5.27
N PRO A 51 3.05 -22.43 6.05
CA PRO A 51 2.46 -23.18 7.13
C PRO A 51 1.84 -24.49 6.65
N THR A 52 1.71 -25.47 7.57
CA THR A 52 1.22 -26.82 7.22
C THR A 52 -0.30 -26.94 7.17
N ASP A 53 -1.04 -25.93 7.64
CA ASP A 53 -2.51 -25.93 7.54
C ASP A 53 -2.96 -25.72 6.10
N ALA A 54 -4.00 -26.43 5.70
CA ALA A 54 -4.53 -26.42 4.33
C ALA A 54 -5.10 -25.07 3.86
N VAL A 55 -5.32 -24.12 4.76
CA VAL A 55 -5.77 -22.76 4.41
C VAL A 55 -4.68 -21.96 3.69
N TYR A 56 -3.41 -22.34 3.86
CA TYR A 56 -2.26 -21.72 3.19
C TYR A 56 -1.94 -22.45 1.89
N LYS A 57 -2.73 -22.22 0.87
CA LYS A 57 -2.57 -22.88 -0.42
C LYS A 57 -1.32 -22.40 -1.15
N PRO A 58 -0.58 -23.30 -1.85
CA PRO A 58 0.54 -22.89 -2.68
C PRO A 58 0.16 -21.79 -3.67
N GLY A 59 0.92 -20.71 -3.70
CA GLY A 59 0.67 -19.53 -4.55
C GLY A 59 -0.38 -18.56 -4.00
N SER A 60 -0.83 -18.73 -2.74
CA SER A 60 -1.76 -17.76 -2.13
C SER A 60 -1.10 -16.45 -1.71
N PHE A 61 0.22 -16.39 -1.74
CA PHE A 61 1.02 -15.18 -1.51
C PHE A 61 1.90 -14.82 -2.72
N ASP A 62 1.76 -15.50 -3.84
CA ASP A 62 2.51 -15.37 -5.08
C ASP A 62 1.84 -14.28 -5.94
N ILE A 63 2.39 -13.07 -5.94
CA ILE A 63 1.90 -11.95 -6.74
C ILE A 63 2.11 -12.32 -8.22
N THR A 64 1.11 -12.06 -9.05
CA THR A 64 1.23 -12.22 -10.50
C THR A 64 1.06 -10.89 -11.23
N ASP A 65 0.31 -9.99 -10.63
CA ASP A 65 0.03 -8.68 -11.23
C ASP A 65 -0.29 -7.64 -10.16
N PHE A 66 0.13 -6.42 -10.43
CA PHE A 66 -0.30 -5.21 -9.76
C PHE A 66 -0.94 -4.25 -10.76
N GLU A 67 -2.13 -3.77 -10.47
CA GLU A 67 -2.85 -2.85 -11.36
C GLU A 67 -3.34 -1.61 -10.59
N VAL A 68 -3.13 -0.45 -11.19
CA VAL A 68 -3.67 0.84 -10.72
C VAL A 68 -4.76 1.28 -11.69
N VAL A 69 -5.98 1.43 -11.20
CA VAL A 69 -7.16 1.84 -11.98
C VAL A 69 -7.68 3.17 -11.45
N PRO A 70 -7.23 4.28 -12.01
CA PRO A 70 -7.65 5.60 -11.59
C PRO A 70 -9.10 5.89 -11.98
N GLY A 71 -9.85 6.51 -11.06
CA GLY A 71 -11.13 7.13 -11.32
C GLY A 71 -11.08 8.63 -11.03
N ALA A 72 -12.19 9.32 -11.22
CA ALA A 72 -12.27 10.77 -11.06
C ALA A 72 -11.88 11.24 -9.65
N ASN A 73 -12.34 10.55 -8.61
CA ASN A 73 -12.12 10.92 -7.20
C ASN A 73 -11.44 9.81 -6.39
N GLN A 74 -11.43 8.60 -6.90
CA GLN A 74 -10.93 7.40 -6.23
C GLN A 74 -10.10 6.56 -7.19
N THR A 75 -9.20 5.78 -6.63
CA THR A 75 -8.37 4.82 -7.36
C THR A 75 -8.60 3.43 -6.78
N GLU A 76 -8.75 2.43 -7.64
CA GLU A 76 -8.63 1.03 -7.24
C GLU A 76 -7.18 0.58 -7.42
N PHE A 77 -6.61 0.03 -6.35
CA PHE A 77 -5.38 -0.76 -6.38
C PHE A 77 -5.76 -2.23 -6.36
N ARG A 78 -5.20 -3.00 -7.27
CA ARG A 78 -5.49 -4.43 -7.44
C ARG A 78 -4.20 -5.23 -7.38
N VAL A 79 -4.12 -6.16 -6.44
CA VAL A 79 -3.02 -7.12 -6.30
C VAL A 79 -3.57 -8.50 -6.60
N THR A 80 -3.11 -9.11 -7.69
CA THR A 80 -3.54 -10.45 -8.10
C THR A 80 -2.49 -11.47 -7.67
N VAL A 81 -2.94 -12.58 -7.10
CA VAL A 81 -2.10 -13.71 -6.72
C VAL A 81 -2.38 -14.94 -7.57
N ARG A 82 -1.47 -15.90 -7.58
CA ARG A 82 -1.57 -17.10 -8.42
C ARG A 82 -2.78 -17.97 -8.09
N THR A 83 -3.11 -18.11 -6.82
CA THR A 83 -4.20 -18.98 -6.33
C THR A 83 -5.45 -18.16 -5.97
N ARG A 84 -6.63 -18.77 -6.11
CA ARG A 84 -7.90 -18.16 -5.69
C ARG A 84 -7.84 -17.79 -4.20
N ILE A 85 -8.22 -16.56 -3.89
CA ILE A 85 -8.34 -16.05 -2.53
C ILE A 85 -9.63 -16.61 -1.91
N GLU A 86 -9.51 -17.11 -0.69
CA GLU A 86 -10.59 -17.69 0.06
C GLU A 86 -10.71 -17.03 1.43
N ASP A 87 -11.84 -17.28 2.08
CA ASP A 87 -12.13 -16.79 3.42
C ASP A 87 -12.44 -17.96 4.37
N PRO A 88 -11.44 -18.82 4.67
CA PRO A 88 -11.63 -20.01 5.46
C PRO A 88 -12.03 -19.74 6.92
N TRP A 89 -11.82 -18.51 7.39
CA TRP A 89 -12.13 -18.12 8.78
C TRP A 89 -13.32 -17.19 8.91
N ASP A 90 -14.17 -17.10 7.87
CA ASP A 90 -15.39 -16.27 7.87
C ASP A 90 -15.11 -14.85 8.40
N SER A 91 -14.24 -14.12 7.71
CA SER A 91 -13.78 -12.81 8.16
C SER A 91 -14.91 -11.79 8.41
N PRO A 92 -16.06 -11.81 7.71
CA PRO A 92 -17.20 -10.96 8.04
C PRO A 92 -17.72 -11.14 9.47
N ALA A 93 -17.63 -12.35 10.05
CA ALA A 93 -18.07 -12.62 11.43
C ALA A 93 -17.29 -11.82 12.48
N TRP A 94 -16.05 -11.42 12.16
CA TRP A 94 -15.26 -10.56 13.03
C TRP A 94 -14.99 -9.15 12.43
N GLY A 95 -15.87 -8.72 11.50
CA GLY A 95 -15.81 -7.39 10.88
C GLY A 95 -14.73 -7.24 9.81
N GLY A 96 -14.29 -8.35 9.23
CA GLY A 96 -13.28 -8.37 8.18
C GLY A 96 -13.84 -8.19 6.76
N ASN A 97 -12.98 -8.37 5.77
CA ASN A 97 -13.17 -7.93 4.39
C ASN A 97 -13.44 -9.07 3.38
N GLY A 98 -13.87 -10.27 3.81
CA GLY A 98 -14.21 -11.38 2.93
C GLY A 98 -13.00 -12.14 2.39
N PHE A 99 -11.89 -12.13 3.09
CA PHE A 99 -10.70 -13.00 2.92
C PHE A 99 -9.96 -13.09 4.25
N SER A 100 -9.02 -14.01 4.42
CA SER A 100 -8.51 -14.31 5.76
C SER A 100 -6.99 -14.22 5.90
N VAL A 101 -6.23 -14.77 4.96
CA VAL A 101 -4.81 -15.05 5.21
C VAL A 101 -3.85 -14.05 4.58
N GLN A 102 -4.22 -13.43 3.48
CA GLN A 102 -3.36 -12.49 2.76
C GLN A 102 -3.36 -11.11 3.42
N MET A 103 -2.24 -10.42 3.32
CA MET A 103 -2.09 -9.00 3.64
C MET A 103 -1.07 -8.39 2.69
N ALA A 104 -1.41 -7.26 2.07
CA ALA A 104 -0.51 -6.58 1.16
C ALA A 104 -0.31 -5.12 1.56
N PHE A 105 0.90 -4.62 1.33
CA PHE A 105 1.28 -3.23 1.52
C PHE A 105 1.75 -2.65 0.20
N ILE A 106 1.11 -1.57 -0.25
CA ILE A 106 1.50 -0.84 -1.46
C ILE A 106 2.19 0.43 -1.02
N HIS A 107 3.52 0.44 -1.06
CA HIS A 107 4.33 1.61 -0.79
C HIS A 107 4.44 2.45 -2.06
N ILE A 108 4.29 3.76 -1.92
CA ILE A 108 4.23 4.71 -3.03
C ILE A 108 5.22 5.84 -2.74
N ASP A 109 6.20 5.99 -3.64
CA ASP A 109 7.07 7.15 -3.72
C ASP A 109 6.50 8.11 -4.77
N THR A 110 6.13 9.31 -4.36
CA THR A 110 5.42 10.27 -5.21
C THR A 110 6.34 11.29 -5.87
N ASP A 111 7.60 11.41 -5.44
CA ASP A 111 8.47 12.49 -5.89
C ASP A 111 9.89 12.08 -6.28
N HIS A 112 10.29 10.82 -6.03
CA HIS A 112 11.63 10.26 -6.29
C HIS A 112 12.78 11.14 -5.76
N LYS A 113 12.52 11.86 -4.67
CA LYS A 113 13.56 12.67 -4.06
C LYS A 113 14.32 11.87 -3.02
N LYS A 114 15.59 11.77 -3.20
CA LYS A 114 16.48 11.12 -2.26
C LYS A 114 16.22 11.56 -0.82
N ALA A 115 15.96 10.59 0.05
CA ALA A 115 15.73 10.76 1.48
C ALA A 115 14.54 11.68 1.87
N SER A 116 13.55 11.88 0.98
CA SER A 116 12.37 12.69 1.28
C SER A 116 11.28 11.90 2.00
N GLY A 117 11.16 10.60 1.74
CA GLY A 117 10.16 9.70 2.27
C GLY A 117 10.59 8.94 3.52
N VAL A 118 9.89 7.86 3.82
CA VAL A 118 10.18 6.92 4.90
C VAL A 118 10.91 5.72 4.32
N GLN A 119 12.05 5.37 4.92
CA GLN A 119 12.84 4.21 4.49
C GLN A 119 12.42 2.92 5.20
N ASP A 120 11.92 2.99 6.42
CA ASP A 120 11.55 1.79 7.17
C ASP A 120 10.22 1.23 6.63
N GLY A 121 10.14 -0.08 6.49
CA GLY A 121 8.87 -0.76 6.24
C GLY A 121 7.93 -0.64 7.43
N LEU A 122 6.65 -0.94 7.22
CA LEU A 122 5.69 -0.95 8.32
C LEU A 122 6.09 -1.99 9.39
N PRO A 123 5.75 -1.74 10.67
CA PRO A 123 6.10 -2.63 11.78
C PRO A 123 5.70 -4.08 11.51
N GLY A 124 6.63 -4.99 11.66
CA GLY A 124 6.47 -6.42 11.42
C GLY A 124 6.78 -6.87 9.99
N THR A 125 7.16 -5.96 9.08
CA THR A 125 7.62 -6.33 7.73
C THR A 125 9.10 -6.67 7.69
N ASN A 126 9.88 -6.04 8.57
CA ASN A 126 11.34 -6.16 8.63
C ASN A 126 12.00 -5.93 7.26
N VAL A 127 11.65 -4.83 6.60
CA VAL A 127 12.27 -4.39 5.35
C VAL A 127 12.67 -2.92 5.46
N ARG A 128 13.64 -2.51 4.63
CA ARG A 128 14.07 -1.14 4.52
C ARG A 128 14.23 -0.75 3.06
N PHE A 129 13.67 0.39 2.71
CA PHE A 129 13.79 0.99 1.38
C PHE A 129 15.11 1.77 1.27
N SER A 130 15.66 1.85 0.05
CA SER A 130 16.79 2.73 -0.21
C SER A 130 16.40 4.20 -0.07
N GLU A 131 17.39 5.08 0.06
CA GLU A 131 17.13 6.53 0.14
C GLU A 131 16.46 7.09 -1.12
N ASP A 132 16.71 6.46 -2.27
CA ASP A 132 16.18 6.89 -3.57
C ASP A 132 14.75 6.37 -3.81
N GLU A 133 14.28 5.41 -2.97
CA GLU A 133 12.98 4.73 -3.08
C GLU A 133 12.17 4.86 -1.76
N ALA A 134 12.44 5.89 -0.99
CA ALA A 134 11.76 6.15 0.28
C ALA A 134 10.30 6.54 0.02
N TRP A 135 9.36 5.86 0.69
CA TRP A 135 7.94 6.00 0.41
C TRP A 135 7.29 7.19 1.12
N ASP A 136 6.32 7.81 0.44
CA ASP A 136 5.51 8.92 0.95
C ASP A 136 4.14 8.49 1.44
N ARG A 137 3.59 7.45 0.83
CA ARG A 137 2.29 6.87 1.18
C ARG A 137 2.40 5.36 1.19
N VAL A 138 1.59 4.73 2.03
CA VAL A 138 1.41 3.28 1.99
C VAL A 138 -0.07 2.92 2.15
N VAL A 139 -0.58 2.08 1.25
CA VAL A 139 -1.94 1.54 1.30
C VAL A 139 -1.89 0.15 1.92
N ILE A 140 -2.69 -0.07 2.96
CA ILE A 140 -2.79 -1.37 3.64
C ILE A 140 -4.00 -2.14 3.10
N ILE A 141 -3.76 -3.27 2.45
CA ILE A 141 -4.78 -4.24 2.09
C ILE A 141 -4.79 -5.35 3.13
N SER A 142 -5.80 -5.38 3.99
CA SER A 142 -5.88 -6.30 5.11
C SER A 142 -7.22 -7.05 5.11
N PRO A 143 -7.26 -8.31 5.54
CA PRO A 143 -8.52 -9.01 5.82
C PRO A 143 -9.24 -8.43 7.04
N GLN A 144 -8.52 -7.74 7.92
CA GLN A 144 -9.09 -7.05 9.08
C GLN A 144 -9.87 -5.80 8.64
N GLY A 145 -10.99 -5.53 9.30
CA GLY A 145 -11.77 -4.33 9.03
C GLY A 145 -11.03 -3.03 9.37
N ALA A 146 -11.40 -1.95 8.69
CA ALA A 146 -10.71 -0.66 8.79
C ALA A 146 -10.59 -0.13 10.24
N THR A 147 -11.58 -0.37 11.10
CA THR A 147 -11.55 0.02 12.52
C THR A 147 -10.38 -0.65 13.24
N ARG A 148 -10.21 -1.96 13.05
CA ARG A 148 -9.10 -2.71 13.66
C ARG A 148 -7.76 -2.22 13.13
N VAL A 149 -7.62 -2.10 11.80
CA VAL A 149 -6.37 -1.66 11.17
C VAL A 149 -5.97 -0.26 11.65
N ASN A 150 -6.92 0.69 11.70
CA ASN A 150 -6.65 2.04 12.20
C ASN A 150 -6.23 2.07 13.67
N SER A 151 -6.82 1.21 14.51
CA SER A 151 -6.42 1.06 15.91
C SER A 151 -4.97 0.58 16.02
N GLU A 152 -4.60 -0.44 15.26
CA GLU A 152 -3.24 -0.98 15.25
C GLU A 152 -2.21 0.03 14.70
N VAL A 153 -2.56 0.77 13.64
CA VAL A 153 -1.74 1.88 13.12
C VAL A 153 -1.51 2.94 14.19
N GLY A 154 -2.57 3.33 14.92
CA GLY A 154 -2.46 4.29 16.00
C GLY A 154 -1.56 3.85 17.17
N LEU A 155 -1.47 2.56 17.43
CA LEU A 155 -0.66 1.98 18.49
C LEU A 155 0.80 1.72 18.06
N LYS A 156 1.04 1.30 16.82
CA LYS A 156 2.32 0.71 16.40
C LYS A 156 3.06 1.52 15.33
N ALA A 157 2.34 2.40 14.62
CA ALA A 157 2.88 3.21 13.52
C ALA A 157 2.41 4.68 13.59
N ALA A 158 2.16 5.19 14.80
CA ALA A 158 1.62 6.53 15.03
C ALA A 158 2.44 7.65 14.37
N GLN A 159 3.77 7.50 14.32
CA GLN A 159 4.69 8.45 13.69
C GLN A 159 4.47 8.61 12.18
N TRP A 160 3.85 7.62 11.52
CA TRP A 160 3.57 7.62 10.07
C TRP A 160 2.07 7.66 9.74
N LYS A 161 1.23 7.91 10.75
CA LYS A 161 -0.23 7.86 10.62
C LYS A 161 -0.76 8.66 9.41
N ASP A 162 -0.18 9.84 9.16
CA ASP A 162 -0.61 10.71 8.07
C ASP A 162 -0.14 10.25 6.67
N LYS A 163 0.77 9.27 6.64
CA LYS A 163 1.27 8.63 5.42
C LYS A 163 0.62 7.28 5.16
N ILE A 164 -0.04 6.68 6.16
CA ILE A 164 -0.68 5.37 6.06
C ILE A 164 -2.14 5.53 5.65
N ILE A 165 -2.54 4.83 4.61
CA ILE A 165 -3.89 4.81 4.08
C ILE A 165 -4.54 3.46 4.39
N VAL A 166 -5.58 3.50 5.21
CA VAL A 166 -6.47 2.35 5.44
C VAL A 166 -7.70 2.55 4.56
N PRO A 167 -7.89 1.76 3.49
CA PRO A 167 -8.98 1.95 2.56
C PRO A 167 -10.35 1.78 3.22
N LYS A 168 -11.33 2.57 2.81
CA LYS A 168 -12.72 2.39 3.23
C LYS A 168 -13.35 1.12 2.67
N VAL A 169 -12.90 0.70 1.50
CA VAL A 169 -13.35 -0.52 0.83
C VAL A 169 -12.12 -1.37 0.52
N THR A 170 -12.10 -2.55 1.10
CA THR A 170 -11.16 -3.63 0.80
C THR A 170 -11.97 -4.89 0.55
N ARG A 171 -11.65 -5.64 -0.48
CA ARG A 171 -12.33 -6.90 -0.81
C ARG A 171 -11.43 -7.83 -1.59
N ALA A 172 -11.80 -9.11 -1.63
CA ALA A 172 -11.24 -10.09 -2.56
C ALA A 172 -12.24 -10.40 -3.68
N GLN A 173 -11.74 -10.57 -4.89
CA GLN A 173 -12.53 -11.02 -6.05
C GLN A 173 -11.73 -12.03 -6.87
N GLY A 174 -12.11 -13.29 -6.76
CA GLY A 174 -11.39 -14.38 -7.45
C GLY A 174 -9.96 -14.54 -6.92
N LYS A 175 -8.97 -14.09 -7.68
CA LYS A 175 -7.54 -14.10 -7.32
C LYS A 175 -7.01 -12.74 -6.91
N THR A 176 -7.84 -11.70 -6.90
CA THR A 176 -7.42 -10.32 -6.78
C THR A 176 -7.89 -9.71 -5.46
N LEU A 177 -6.96 -9.13 -4.72
CA LEU A 177 -7.22 -8.20 -3.62
C LEU A 177 -7.43 -6.80 -4.21
N ILE A 178 -8.46 -6.11 -3.75
CA ILE A 178 -8.84 -4.80 -4.25
C ILE A 178 -8.97 -3.83 -3.08
N ALA A 179 -8.34 -2.67 -3.21
CA ALA A 179 -8.46 -1.54 -2.30
C ALA A 179 -8.93 -0.31 -3.04
N VAL A 180 -9.95 0.38 -2.53
CA VAL A 180 -10.44 1.65 -3.07
C VAL A 180 -9.99 2.79 -2.17
N VAL A 181 -9.24 3.72 -2.73
CA VAL A 181 -8.61 4.85 -2.03
C VAL A 181 -9.06 6.17 -2.63
N ASP A 182 -9.41 7.14 -1.79
CA ASP A 182 -9.71 8.50 -2.26
C ASP A 182 -8.41 9.17 -2.79
N ASN A 183 -8.44 9.75 -3.99
CA ASN A 183 -7.27 10.39 -4.60
C ASN A 183 -6.68 11.50 -3.71
N ALA A 184 -7.51 12.17 -2.91
CA ALA A 184 -7.04 13.17 -1.94
C ALA A 184 -6.10 12.59 -0.88
N GLN A 185 -6.26 11.31 -0.48
CA GLN A 185 -5.38 10.66 0.48
C GLN A 185 -4.01 10.31 -0.13
N LEU A 186 -3.96 10.13 -1.45
CA LEU A 186 -2.72 9.91 -2.20
C LEU A 186 -1.95 11.21 -2.46
N GLY A 187 -2.58 12.36 -2.27
CA GLY A 187 -2.05 13.67 -2.65
C GLY A 187 -2.42 14.10 -4.08
N GLY A 188 -3.28 13.33 -4.74
CA GLY A 188 -3.75 13.55 -6.10
C GLY A 188 -4.06 12.23 -6.82
N PRO A 189 -4.50 12.27 -8.09
CA PRO A 189 -4.65 11.08 -8.89
C PRO A 189 -3.28 10.42 -9.12
N PRO A 190 -3.20 9.06 -9.09
CA PRO A 190 -1.95 8.34 -9.25
C PRO A 190 -1.28 8.64 -10.59
N GLN A 191 0.04 8.69 -10.59
CA GLN A 191 0.85 8.97 -11.77
C GLN A 191 1.67 7.73 -12.15
N THR A 192 1.89 7.53 -13.45
CA THR A 192 2.80 6.49 -13.95
C THR A 192 4.27 6.78 -13.64
N THR A 193 4.57 8.01 -13.26
CA THR A 193 5.91 8.45 -12.83
C THR A 193 6.18 8.20 -11.35
N TRP A 194 5.20 7.81 -10.55
CA TRP A 194 5.41 7.45 -9.16
C TRP A 194 6.06 6.08 -9.04
N GLY A 195 6.85 5.87 -8.01
CA GLY A 195 7.36 4.55 -7.63
C GLY A 195 6.30 3.73 -6.88
N TYR A 196 6.20 2.46 -7.19
CA TYR A 196 5.29 1.53 -6.51
C TYR A 196 6.03 0.27 -6.12
N GLN A 197 5.98 -0.08 -4.84
CA GLN A 197 6.47 -1.35 -4.33
C GLN A 197 5.35 -2.05 -3.58
N VAL A 198 5.03 -3.27 -4.00
CA VAL A 198 4.04 -4.12 -3.33
C VAL A 198 4.77 -5.17 -2.52
N LEU A 199 4.40 -5.32 -1.26
CA LEU A 199 4.87 -6.39 -0.38
C LEU A 199 3.69 -7.28 -0.03
N MET A 200 3.82 -8.59 -0.21
CA MET A 200 2.83 -9.59 0.16
C MET A 200 3.24 -10.33 1.44
N GLN A 201 2.32 -10.42 2.35
CA GLN A 201 2.49 -11.04 3.66
C GLN A 201 1.28 -11.86 4.08
N SER A 202 1.41 -12.57 5.20
CA SER A 202 0.29 -13.20 5.89
C SER A 202 -0.25 -12.32 7.02
N ASN A 203 -1.58 -12.24 7.10
CA ASN A 203 -2.27 -11.63 8.22
C ASN A 203 -2.08 -12.43 9.51
N GLU A 204 -1.90 -11.71 10.63
CA GLU A 204 -1.90 -12.25 11.97
C GLU A 204 -2.96 -11.53 12.81
N GLY A 205 -3.97 -12.28 13.27
CA GLY A 205 -5.05 -11.74 14.09
C GLY A 205 -4.62 -11.36 15.51
N PHE A 206 -3.55 -12.00 16.00
CA PHE A 206 -2.95 -11.79 17.34
C PHE A 206 -1.45 -11.56 17.21
N PRO A 207 -1.05 -10.45 16.56
CA PRO A 207 0.35 -10.18 16.27
C PRO A 207 1.15 -9.89 17.55
N ASP A 208 2.46 -10.00 17.47
CA ASP A 208 3.36 -9.54 18.50
C ASP A 208 3.15 -8.04 18.79
N LYS A 209 3.56 -7.59 19.97
CA LYS A 209 3.28 -6.22 20.44
C LYS A 209 3.74 -5.12 19.48
N LYS A 210 4.79 -5.38 18.71
CA LYS A 210 5.38 -4.41 17.77
C LYS A 210 4.86 -4.57 16.34
N ASP A 211 4.23 -5.68 15.97
CA ASP A 211 3.93 -6.01 14.58
C ASP A 211 2.51 -5.54 14.18
N LEU A 212 2.42 -4.94 13.01
CA LEU A 212 1.16 -4.40 12.49
C LEU A 212 0.37 -5.48 11.74
N LEU A 213 -0.32 -6.37 12.49
CA LEU A 213 -1.16 -7.44 11.94
C LEU A 213 -0.42 -8.40 10.99
N THR A 214 0.90 -8.45 11.08
CA THR A 214 1.76 -9.26 10.22
C THR A 214 2.21 -10.52 10.93
N ARG A 215 2.27 -11.63 10.18
CA ARG A 215 2.73 -12.92 10.67
C ARG A 215 4.22 -13.05 10.44
N LYS A 216 4.96 -13.46 11.48
CA LYS A 216 6.39 -13.70 11.38
C LYS A 216 6.73 -14.97 10.59
N VAL A 217 7.92 -14.95 10.00
CA VAL A 217 8.60 -16.15 9.54
C VAL A 217 9.55 -16.60 10.65
N ASN A 218 9.64 -17.89 10.88
CA ASN A 218 10.46 -18.51 11.92
C ASN A 218 11.44 -19.52 11.30
N GLU A 219 12.25 -20.18 12.10
CA GLU A 219 13.17 -21.21 11.60
C GLU A 219 12.41 -22.40 11.01
N PHE A 220 11.37 -22.89 11.73
CA PHE A 220 10.58 -24.04 11.30
C PHE A 220 9.11 -23.65 11.09
N GLU A 221 8.51 -24.24 10.06
CA GLU A 221 7.09 -24.13 9.82
C GLU A 221 6.27 -24.84 10.91
N GLY A 222 5.02 -24.44 11.02
CA GLY A 222 4.03 -25.04 11.89
C GLY A 222 2.64 -24.89 11.30
N GLN A 223 1.59 -25.26 12.03
CA GLN A 223 0.23 -25.22 11.51
C GLN A 223 -0.12 -23.84 10.90
N HIS A 224 0.19 -22.76 11.61
CA HIS A 224 -0.06 -21.38 11.17
C HIS A 224 1.22 -20.53 11.19
N ARG A 225 2.39 -21.14 11.02
CA ARG A 225 3.69 -20.49 11.13
C ARG A 225 4.52 -20.77 9.89
N PHE A 226 5.02 -19.74 9.26
CA PHE A 226 5.99 -19.86 8.16
C PHE A 226 7.35 -20.27 8.70
N GLY A 227 8.05 -21.11 7.95
CA GLY A 227 9.40 -21.56 8.23
C GLY A 227 10.43 -21.06 7.23
N GLY A 228 11.68 -21.49 7.42
CA GLY A 228 12.80 -21.18 6.54
C GLY A 228 13.50 -19.86 6.78
N GLY A 229 13.11 -19.16 7.83
CA GLY A 229 13.77 -17.94 8.31
C GLY A 229 14.59 -18.18 9.58
N SER A 230 14.53 -17.25 10.51
CA SER A 230 15.25 -17.27 11.79
C SER A 230 14.31 -16.94 12.95
N ASP A 231 14.53 -17.54 14.10
CA ASP A 231 13.74 -17.21 15.32
C ASP A 231 14.17 -15.89 15.97
N TYR A 232 15.23 -15.24 15.47
CA TYR A 232 15.79 -14.02 16.05
C TYR A 232 15.22 -12.71 15.51
N ASP A 233 14.12 -12.77 14.75
CA ASP A 233 13.44 -11.60 14.19
C ASP A 233 14.34 -10.73 13.27
N ASN A 234 15.30 -11.39 12.60
CA ASN A 234 16.27 -10.72 11.73
C ASN A 234 15.92 -10.78 10.24
N ASP A 235 14.87 -11.54 9.89
CA ASP A 235 14.49 -11.78 8.52
C ASP A 235 13.38 -10.81 8.06
N PRO A 236 13.29 -10.51 6.76
CA PRO A 236 12.13 -9.87 6.21
C PRO A 236 10.92 -10.81 6.32
N HIS A 237 9.84 -10.39 6.98
CA HIS A 237 8.62 -11.19 7.08
C HIS A 237 7.71 -10.96 5.87
N VAL A 238 8.26 -11.08 4.66
CA VAL A 238 7.61 -10.84 3.38
C VAL A 238 7.75 -12.07 2.52
N MET A 239 6.65 -12.56 1.98
CA MET A 239 6.62 -13.77 1.17
C MET A 239 6.97 -13.48 -0.28
N ASP A 240 6.53 -12.32 -0.78
CA ASP A 240 6.67 -11.91 -2.16
C ASP A 240 6.70 -10.38 -2.29
N ILE A 241 7.40 -9.88 -3.30
CA ILE A 241 7.46 -8.46 -3.64
C ILE A 241 7.30 -8.28 -5.15
N LEU A 242 6.62 -7.21 -5.54
CA LEU A 242 6.53 -6.85 -6.96
C LEU A 242 7.93 -6.54 -7.52
N VAL A 243 8.40 -7.33 -8.48
CA VAL A 243 9.72 -7.18 -9.10
C VAL A 243 9.55 -6.95 -10.61
N PRO A 244 10.27 -5.99 -11.22
CA PRO A 244 10.25 -5.81 -12.67
C PRO A 244 10.65 -7.11 -13.39
N PRO A 245 9.99 -7.46 -14.52
CA PRO A 245 10.14 -8.74 -15.21
C PRO A 245 11.43 -8.85 -16.04
N ASP A 246 12.47 -8.09 -15.73
CA ASP A 246 13.76 -8.07 -16.41
C ASP A 246 14.78 -9.03 -15.76
N GLY A 247 15.45 -9.82 -16.56
CA GLY A 247 16.48 -10.77 -16.13
C GLY A 247 15.90 -12.07 -15.54
N ASP A 248 16.34 -12.43 -14.33
CA ASP A 248 15.78 -13.50 -13.49
C ASP A 248 15.09 -12.87 -12.28
N PRO A 249 13.78 -12.66 -12.35
CA PRO A 249 13.05 -11.89 -11.34
C PRO A 249 13.01 -12.59 -9.97
N ALA A 250 12.85 -13.91 -9.92
CA ALA A 250 12.88 -14.65 -8.66
C ALA A 250 14.23 -14.50 -7.96
N LYS A 251 15.33 -14.62 -8.72
CA LYS A 251 16.67 -14.36 -8.19
C LYS A 251 16.81 -12.92 -7.70
N LYS A 252 16.26 -11.95 -8.44
CA LYS A 252 16.28 -10.54 -8.06
C LYS A 252 15.55 -10.30 -6.74
N GLN A 253 14.36 -10.88 -6.56
CA GLN A 253 13.63 -10.83 -5.30
C GLN A 253 14.47 -11.40 -4.15
N TYR A 254 15.03 -12.59 -4.32
CA TYR A 254 15.84 -13.25 -3.29
C TYR A 254 17.06 -12.40 -2.91
N GLU A 255 17.74 -11.79 -3.90
CA GLU A 255 18.85 -10.88 -3.66
C GLU A 255 18.44 -9.61 -2.91
N ILE A 256 17.27 -9.03 -3.23
CA ILE A 256 16.74 -7.84 -2.56
C ILE A 256 16.43 -8.17 -1.11
N LEU A 257 15.65 -9.22 -0.87
CA LEU A 257 15.21 -9.60 0.48
C LEU A 257 16.35 -10.12 1.34
N SER A 258 17.32 -10.83 0.78
CA SER A 258 18.49 -11.35 1.52
C SER A 258 19.46 -10.25 1.97
N LYS A 259 19.40 -9.05 1.40
CA LYS A 259 20.23 -7.90 1.83
C LYS A 259 19.69 -7.25 3.10
N TYR A 260 18.44 -7.51 3.47
CA TYR A 260 17.91 -7.01 4.71
C TYR A 260 18.64 -7.65 5.89
N LYS A 261 19.25 -6.83 6.70
CA LYS A 261 19.80 -7.21 8.01
C LYS A 261 19.36 -6.14 8.98
N LYS A 262 18.51 -6.52 9.93
CA LYS A 262 18.22 -5.62 11.05
C LYS A 262 19.53 -5.31 11.75
N ASP A 263 19.81 -4.03 11.97
CA ASP A 263 20.97 -3.65 12.76
C ASP A 263 20.83 -4.28 14.16
N THR A 264 21.67 -5.27 14.44
CA THR A 264 21.68 -6.03 15.70
C THR A 264 22.25 -5.23 16.89
N LYS A 265 22.21 -3.89 16.80
CA LYS A 265 22.62 -2.97 17.84
C LYS A 265 21.42 -2.40 18.58
N GLU A 266 20.58 -3.25 19.13
CA GLU A 266 19.76 -2.88 20.28
C GLU A 266 19.98 -3.91 21.37
N PRO A 267 20.29 -3.48 22.60
CA PRO A 267 20.56 -4.34 23.76
C PRO A 267 19.30 -5.05 24.24
#